data_bef3fed6d5548f72a84a6881be4a59b7
#
_entry.id   bef3fed6d5548f72a84a6881be4a59b7
#
_cell.length_a   1.000
_cell.length_b   1.000
_cell.length_c   1.000
_cell.angle_alpha   90.00
_cell.angle_beta   90.00
_cell.angle_gamma   90.00
#
_symmetry.space_group_name_H-M   'P 1'
#
loop_
_entity.id
_entity.type
_entity.pdbx_description
1 polymer ?
#
loop_
_entity_poly.entity_id
_entity_poly.type
_entity_poly.pdbx_seq_one_letter_code
_entity_poly.pdbx_strand_id
1 'polypeptide(L)'
;MQKVKIPITLHPSKAAQNRLTYDGIVQLEKLSRLEQVVQEEAGEIAVKIHCKIDEQGLVVISGNLSTHVTVTCQRCNGELGLDLEQDFVYSPVGLDAESDHLPAGYDEVELDENGEINVFELIEDELILAIPIVPTHNETSCSYSSEPASFGKLAAKDDKPNPFDILKQLKKDS
;
A
#
# COMPACT_ATOMS: atom_id res chain seq x y z
N MET A 1 -24.05 -9.61 -14.91
CA MET A 1 -22.87 -9.31 -15.74
C MET A 1 -21.98 -10.54 -15.72
N GLN A 2 -21.48 -11.01 -16.86
CA GLN A 2 -20.54 -12.14 -16.87
C GLN A 2 -19.18 -11.62 -16.37
N LYS A 3 -18.65 -12.24 -15.33
CA LYS A 3 -17.29 -11.96 -14.86
C LYS A 3 -16.30 -12.41 -15.93
N VAL A 4 -15.45 -11.50 -16.39
CA VAL A 4 -14.45 -11.77 -17.41
C VAL A 4 -13.15 -12.17 -16.72
N LYS A 5 -12.42 -13.12 -17.27
CA LYS A 5 -11.10 -13.48 -16.75
C LYS A 5 -10.15 -12.29 -16.91
N ILE A 6 -9.56 -11.82 -15.81
CA ILE A 6 -8.53 -10.78 -15.84
C ILE A 6 -7.28 -11.35 -16.54
N PRO A 7 -6.75 -10.68 -17.57
CA PRO A 7 -5.52 -11.12 -18.24
C PRO A 7 -4.30 -10.90 -17.33
N ILE A 8 -3.27 -11.72 -17.47
CA ILE A 8 -2.00 -11.53 -16.74
C ILE A 8 -1.23 -10.36 -17.34
N THR A 9 -1.16 -10.29 -18.67
CA THR A 9 -0.53 -9.19 -19.40
C THR A 9 -1.55 -8.45 -20.23
N LEU A 10 -1.33 -7.17 -20.42
CA LEU A 10 -2.20 -6.28 -21.20
C LEU A 10 -1.34 -5.37 -22.06
N HIS A 11 -1.73 -5.20 -23.32
CA HIS A 11 -1.15 -4.18 -24.19
C HIS A 11 -2.00 -2.90 -24.11
N PRO A 12 -1.57 -1.88 -23.34
CA PRO A 12 -2.42 -0.73 -22.97
C PRO A 12 -2.97 0.03 -24.17
N SER A 13 -2.11 0.31 -25.17
CA SER A 13 -2.52 1.07 -26.36
C SER A 13 -3.63 0.36 -27.15
N LYS A 14 -3.54 -0.97 -27.34
CA LYS A 14 -4.58 -1.74 -28.01
C LYS A 14 -5.86 -1.81 -27.21
N ALA A 15 -5.73 -1.98 -25.89
CA ALA A 15 -6.87 -2.03 -24.97
C ALA A 15 -7.62 -0.68 -24.94
N ALA A 16 -6.89 0.43 -24.89
CA ALA A 16 -7.47 1.77 -24.87
C ALA A 16 -8.14 2.14 -26.18
N GLN A 17 -7.55 1.80 -27.34
CA GLN A 17 -8.17 1.98 -28.67
C GLN A 17 -9.52 1.26 -28.77
N ASN A 18 -9.61 0.08 -28.19
CA ASN A 18 -10.84 -0.73 -28.18
C ASN A 18 -11.74 -0.44 -26.98
N ARG A 19 -11.37 0.48 -26.08
CA ARG A 19 -12.09 0.83 -24.85
C ARG A 19 -12.46 -0.39 -24.03
N LEU A 20 -11.49 -1.30 -23.86
CA LEU A 20 -11.72 -2.55 -23.15
C LEU A 20 -11.98 -2.30 -21.67
N THR A 21 -12.90 -3.10 -21.13
CA THR A 21 -13.23 -3.11 -19.71
C THR A 21 -13.17 -4.54 -19.22
N TYR A 22 -12.52 -4.74 -18.10
CA TYR A 22 -12.44 -6.02 -17.42
C TYR A 22 -13.14 -5.88 -16.04
N ASP A 23 -14.02 -6.83 -15.73
CA ASP A 23 -14.69 -6.92 -14.42
C ASP A 23 -14.64 -8.40 -14.02
N GLY A 24 -13.84 -8.72 -13.01
CA GLY A 24 -13.57 -10.09 -12.67
C GLY A 24 -12.98 -10.27 -11.27
N ILE A 25 -12.46 -11.46 -11.04
CA ILE A 25 -11.84 -11.87 -9.78
C ILE A 25 -10.42 -12.37 -10.07
N VAL A 26 -9.47 -11.93 -9.26
CA VAL A 26 -8.12 -12.49 -9.16
C VAL A 26 -8.04 -13.25 -7.84
N GLN A 27 -7.44 -14.44 -7.84
CA GLN A 27 -7.22 -15.24 -6.64
C GLN A 27 -5.93 -14.77 -5.95
N LEU A 28 -5.95 -14.64 -4.63
CA LEU A 28 -4.81 -14.19 -3.81
C LEU A 28 -3.54 -15.04 -4.07
N GLU A 29 -3.70 -16.35 -4.22
CA GLU A 29 -2.62 -17.33 -4.50
C GLU A 29 -1.78 -16.98 -5.75
N LYS A 30 -2.26 -16.08 -6.60
CA LYS A 30 -1.55 -15.61 -7.79
C LYS A 30 -0.72 -14.34 -7.55
N LEU A 31 -0.82 -13.76 -6.37
CA LEU A 31 -0.18 -12.53 -5.94
C LEU A 31 0.81 -12.83 -4.82
N SER A 32 1.99 -13.35 -5.23
CA SER A 32 2.95 -13.97 -4.30
C SER A 32 3.59 -13.00 -3.30
N ARG A 33 3.67 -11.70 -3.61
CA ARG A 33 4.18 -10.69 -2.69
C ARG A 33 3.11 -10.29 -1.68
N LEU A 34 1.85 -10.16 -2.11
CA LEU A 34 0.73 -9.88 -1.22
C LEU A 34 0.51 -11.04 -0.25
N GLU A 35 0.57 -12.29 -0.71
CA GLU A 35 0.47 -13.51 0.12
C GLU A 35 1.49 -13.51 1.28
N GLN A 36 2.67 -12.93 1.09
CA GLN A 36 3.69 -12.83 2.15
C GLN A 36 3.37 -11.77 3.22
N VAL A 37 2.48 -10.84 2.93
CA VAL A 37 2.12 -9.72 3.82
C VAL A 37 0.86 -10.02 4.63
N VAL A 38 -0.06 -10.80 4.05
CA VAL A 38 -1.33 -11.18 4.69
C VAL A 38 -1.22 -12.55 5.37
N GLN A 39 -2.24 -12.91 6.16
CA GLN A 39 -2.25 -14.17 6.90
C GLN A 39 -3.06 -15.27 6.18
N GLU A 40 -3.86 -14.90 5.22
CA GLU A 40 -4.64 -15.84 4.42
C GLU A 40 -3.78 -16.51 3.35
N GLU A 41 -3.99 -17.83 3.16
CA GLU A 41 -3.44 -18.58 2.05
C GLU A 41 -4.32 -18.49 0.79
N ALA A 42 -5.60 -18.13 0.93
CA ALA A 42 -6.57 -18.03 -0.15
C ALA A 42 -7.52 -16.86 0.06
N GLY A 43 -7.88 -16.18 -1.04
CA GLY A 43 -8.82 -15.07 -1.03
C GLY A 43 -9.20 -14.63 -2.43
N GLU A 44 -10.23 -13.81 -2.53
CA GLU A 44 -10.73 -13.25 -3.78
C GLU A 44 -10.56 -11.73 -3.80
N ILE A 45 -9.96 -11.24 -4.87
CA ILE A 45 -9.81 -9.81 -5.14
C ILE A 45 -10.76 -9.46 -6.28
N ALA A 46 -11.74 -8.61 -6.00
CA ALA A 46 -12.59 -8.05 -7.03
C ALA A 46 -11.81 -6.95 -7.78
N VAL A 47 -11.78 -7.04 -9.10
CA VAL A 47 -10.96 -6.20 -9.96
C VAL A 47 -11.83 -5.63 -11.06
N LYS A 48 -11.82 -4.31 -11.22
CA LYS A 48 -12.38 -3.61 -12.37
C LYS A 48 -11.30 -2.76 -13.01
N ILE A 49 -11.14 -2.89 -14.32
CA ILE A 49 -10.14 -2.14 -15.11
C ILE A 49 -10.83 -1.55 -16.32
N HIS A 50 -10.59 -0.28 -16.59
CA HIS A 50 -11.06 0.44 -17.77
C HIS A 50 -9.87 1.02 -18.52
N CYS A 51 -9.78 0.70 -19.80
CA CYS A 51 -8.76 1.24 -20.67
C CYS A 51 -9.40 2.24 -21.67
N LYS A 52 -8.86 3.45 -21.74
CA LYS A 52 -9.36 4.49 -22.63
C LYS A 52 -8.23 5.40 -23.11
N ILE A 53 -8.51 6.17 -24.15
CA ILE A 53 -7.70 7.33 -24.52
C ILE A 53 -8.42 8.56 -23.96
N ASP A 54 -7.71 9.42 -23.23
CA ASP A 54 -8.27 10.64 -22.67
C ASP A 54 -8.38 11.78 -23.70
N GLU A 55 -8.85 12.94 -23.25
CA GLU A 55 -9.01 14.12 -24.12
C GLU A 55 -7.68 14.71 -24.58
N GLN A 56 -6.57 14.41 -23.91
CA GLN A 56 -5.21 14.85 -24.26
C GLN A 56 -4.51 13.85 -25.19
N GLY A 57 -5.15 12.70 -25.48
CA GLY A 57 -4.60 11.64 -26.31
C GLY A 57 -3.73 10.64 -25.56
N LEU A 58 -3.69 10.72 -24.21
CA LEU A 58 -2.96 9.78 -23.38
C LEU A 58 -3.72 8.47 -23.25
N VAL A 59 -2.98 7.37 -23.25
CA VAL A 59 -3.51 6.06 -22.88
C VAL A 59 -3.69 6.01 -21.38
N VAL A 60 -4.90 5.73 -20.92
CA VAL A 60 -5.24 5.69 -19.49
C VAL A 60 -5.79 4.32 -19.13
N ILE A 61 -5.23 3.75 -18.08
CA ILE A 61 -5.69 2.53 -17.41
C ILE A 61 -6.19 2.94 -16.04
N SER A 62 -7.47 2.87 -15.78
CA SER A 62 -8.05 3.18 -14.48
C SER A 62 -8.80 1.99 -13.96
N GLY A 63 -8.92 1.87 -12.65
CA GLY A 63 -9.64 0.75 -12.07
C GLY A 63 -9.89 0.92 -10.60
N ASN A 64 -10.61 -0.07 -10.07
CA ASN A 64 -10.89 -0.23 -8.65
C ASN A 64 -10.61 -1.66 -8.25
N LEU A 65 -9.99 -1.81 -7.10
CA LEU A 65 -9.70 -3.08 -6.44
C LEU A 65 -10.42 -3.12 -5.11
N SER A 66 -11.01 -4.26 -4.76
CA SER A 66 -11.55 -4.47 -3.42
C SER A 66 -11.33 -5.90 -2.94
N THR A 67 -10.92 -6.03 -1.68
CA THR A 67 -10.70 -7.31 -1.02
C THR A 67 -10.75 -7.16 0.50
N HIS A 68 -10.94 -8.27 1.19
CA HIS A 68 -10.74 -8.35 2.64
C HIS A 68 -9.49 -9.16 2.92
N VAL A 69 -8.62 -8.65 3.79
CA VAL A 69 -7.38 -9.32 4.19
C VAL A 69 -7.18 -9.25 5.70
N THR A 70 -6.50 -10.24 6.26
CA THR A 70 -6.08 -10.26 7.65
C THR A 70 -4.58 -10.03 7.73
N VAL A 71 -4.17 -9.07 8.56
CA VAL A 71 -2.76 -8.77 8.85
C VAL A 71 -2.50 -8.85 10.34
N THR A 72 -1.23 -8.77 10.74
CA THR A 72 -0.87 -8.73 12.16
C THR A 72 -0.94 -7.30 12.70
N CYS A 73 -1.74 -7.09 13.75
CA CYS A 73 -1.74 -5.83 14.48
C CYS A 73 -0.38 -5.58 15.12
N GLN A 74 0.29 -4.48 14.73
CA GLN A 74 1.65 -4.18 15.22
C GLN A 74 1.70 -3.68 16.67
N ARG A 75 0.56 -3.54 17.34
CA ARG A 75 0.50 -3.16 18.76
C ARG A 75 0.29 -4.36 19.68
N CYS A 76 -0.58 -5.28 19.33
CA CYS A 76 -0.93 -6.42 20.19
C CYS A 76 -0.53 -7.78 19.61
N ASN A 77 0.00 -7.82 18.38
CA ASN A 77 0.34 -9.02 17.62
C ASN A 77 -0.84 -9.99 17.36
N GLY A 78 -2.08 -9.52 17.52
CA GLY A 78 -3.28 -10.27 17.17
C GLY A 78 -3.69 -10.04 15.72
N GLU A 79 -4.62 -10.86 15.24
CA GLU A 79 -5.20 -10.75 13.89
C GLU A 79 -5.99 -9.45 13.74
N LEU A 80 -5.81 -8.76 12.63
CA LEU A 80 -6.51 -7.54 12.25
C LEU A 80 -7.06 -7.68 10.84
N GLY A 81 -8.39 -7.77 10.72
CA GLY A 81 -9.09 -7.73 9.43
C GLY A 81 -9.09 -6.31 8.86
N LEU A 82 -8.78 -6.18 7.58
CA LEU A 82 -8.82 -4.94 6.82
C LEU A 82 -9.65 -5.13 5.54
N ASP A 83 -10.61 -4.23 5.35
CA ASP A 83 -11.26 -4.07 4.07
C ASP A 83 -10.43 -3.09 3.24
N LEU A 84 -9.85 -3.58 2.15
CA LEU A 84 -9.05 -2.77 1.23
C LEU A 84 -9.93 -2.38 0.04
N GLU A 85 -9.99 -1.11 -0.24
CA GLU A 85 -10.61 -0.55 -1.44
C GLU A 85 -9.65 0.49 -2.02
N GLN A 86 -9.20 0.27 -3.25
CA GLN A 86 -8.17 1.07 -3.89
C GLN A 86 -8.57 1.43 -5.31
N ASP A 87 -8.57 2.72 -5.61
CA ASP A 87 -8.71 3.26 -6.96
C ASP A 87 -7.33 3.59 -7.51
N PHE A 88 -7.12 3.35 -8.80
CA PHE A 88 -5.87 3.66 -9.48
C PHE A 88 -6.11 4.27 -10.86
N VAL A 89 -5.16 5.10 -11.30
CA VAL A 89 -5.18 5.71 -12.63
C VAL A 89 -3.75 5.77 -13.18
N TYR A 90 -3.42 4.90 -14.10
CA TYR A 90 -2.11 4.81 -14.71
C TYR A 90 -2.09 5.31 -16.14
N SER A 91 -0.96 5.89 -16.55
CA SER A 91 -0.61 6.11 -17.95
C SER A 91 0.70 5.38 -18.27
N PRO A 92 0.71 4.55 -19.33
CA PRO A 92 1.91 3.80 -19.69
C PRO A 92 2.97 4.72 -20.27
N VAL A 93 4.21 4.53 -19.82
CA VAL A 93 5.41 5.21 -20.31
C VAL A 93 6.35 4.21 -20.98
N GLY A 94 7.02 4.60 -22.03
CA GLY A 94 8.06 3.75 -22.66
C GLY A 94 9.32 3.71 -21.80
N LEU A 95 10.13 2.67 -21.95
CA LEU A 95 11.38 2.45 -21.20
C LEU A 95 12.38 3.64 -21.28
N ASP A 96 12.32 4.46 -22.33
CA ASP A 96 13.19 5.61 -22.55
C ASP A 96 12.45 6.96 -22.44
N ALA A 97 11.20 6.97 -21.99
CA ALA A 97 10.42 8.20 -21.88
C ALA A 97 10.75 8.93 -20.58
N GLU A 98 11.13 10.21 -20.70
CA GLU A 98 11.22 11.09 -19.54
C GLU A 98 9.79 11.30 -18.99
N SER A 99 9.59 10.93 -17.73
CA SER A 99 8.31 10.97 -17.01
C SER A 99 7.76 12.38 -16.76
N ASP A 100 8.54 13.40 -17.01
CA ASP A 100 8.25 14.82 -16.73
C ASP A 100 6.98 15.38 -17.44
N HIS A 101 6.29 14.57 -18.25
CA HIS A 101 5.19 15.04 -19.10
C HIS A 101 3.80 14.54 -18.74
N LEU A 102 3.66 13.71 -17.69
CA LEU A 102 2.34 13.26 -17.27
C LEU A 102 1.61 14.34 -16.46
N PRO A 103 0.33 14.60 -16.72
CA PRO A 103 -0.47 15.50 -15.91
C PRO A 103 -0.59 15.01 -14.45
N ALA A 104 -0.74 15.93 -13.51
CA ALA A 104 -1.02 15.58 -12.13
C ALA A 104 -2.28 14.68 -12.01
N GLY A 105 -2.16 13.56 -11.31
CA GLY A 105 -3.25 12.60 -11.11
C GLY A 105 -3.17 11.34 -11.98
N TYR A 106 -2.10 11.19 -12.76
CA TYR A 106 -1.76 9.95 -13.44
C TYR A 106 -0.48 9.40 -12.84
N ASP A 107 -0.51 8.13 -12.42
CA ASP A 107 0.67 7.38 -12.03
C ASP A 107 1.29 6.73 -13.28
N GLU A 108 2.59 6.52 -13.25
CA GLU A 108 3.33 5.92 -14.34
C GLU A 108 3.32 4.40 -14.21
N VAL A 109 3.16 3.72 -15.35
CA VAL A 109 3.43 2.29 -15.46
C VAL A 109 4.36 2.03 -16.64
N GLU A 110 5.47 1.36 -16.38
CA GLU A 110 6.44 1.03 -17.40
C GLU A 110 5.93 -0.10 -18.31
N LEU A 111 6.17 0.05 -19.62
CA LEU A 111 5.92 -1.01 -20.58
C LEU A 111 7.13 -1.94 -20.68
N ASP A 112 6.88 -3.23 -20.82
CA ASP A 112 7.93 -4.19 -21.17
C ASP A 112 8.43 -4.01 -22.62
N GLU A 113 9.40 -4.84 -23.03
CA GLU A 113 9.96 -4.83 -24.39
C GLU A 113 8.91 -5.12 -25.49
N ASN A 114 7.76 -5.72 -25.13
CA ASN A 114 6.67 -6.02 -26.05
C ASN A 114 5.58 -4.92 -26.06
N GLY A 115 5.74 -3.89 -25.24
CA GLY A 115 4.74 -2.85 -25.04
C GLY A 115 3.55 -3.31 -24.21
N GLU A 116 3.75 -4.27 -23.32
CA GLU A 116 2.74 -4.81 -22.41
C GLU A 116 3.05 -4.44 -20.97
N ILE A 117 2.03 -4.50 -20.11
CA ILE A 117 2.14 -4.40 -18.65
C ILE A 117 1.72 -5.70 -18.01
N ASN A 118 2.28 -6.01 -16.84
CA ASN A 118 1.82 -7.10 -16.00
C ASN A 118 0.69 -6.60 -15.08
N VAL A 119 -0.54 -6.97 -15.40
CA VAL A 119 -1.73 -6.55 -14.64
C VAL A 119 -1.74 -7.10 -13.23
N PHE A 120 -1.19 -8.30 -13.01
CA PHE A 120 -1.17 -8.92 -11.69
C PHE A 120 -0.18 -8.22 -10.76
N GLU A 121 0.99 -7.83 -11.28
CA GLU A 121 1.96 -7.03 -10.54
C GLU A 121 1.37 -5.66 -10.15
N LEU A 122 0.68 -5.01 -11.08
CA LEU A 122 0.00 -3.74 -10.80
C LEU A 122 -1.06 -3.89 -9.69
N ILE A 123 -1.92 -4.91 -9.76
CA ILE A 123 -2.93 -5.18 -8.73
C ILE A 123 -2.26 -5.47 -7.38
N GLU A 124 -1.17 -6.21 -7.39
CA GLU A 124 -0.43 -6.58 -6.20
C GLU A 124 0.21 -5.37 -5.53
N ASP A 125 0.84 -4.48 -6.31
CA ASP A 125 1.44 -3.24 -5.82
C ASP A 125 0.40 -2.32 -5.19
N GLU A 126 -0.73 -2.10 -5.84
CA GLU A 126 -1.81 -1.27 -5.32
C GLU A 126 -2.36 -1.80 -3.98
N LEU A 127 -2.57 -3.11 -3.88
CA LEU A 127 -3.08 -3.72 -2.65
C LEU A 127 -2.06 -3.67 -1.51
N ILE A 128 -0.77 -3.87 -1.80
CA ILE A 128 0.29 -3.75 -0.80
C ILE A 128 0.39 -2.31 -0.29
N LEU A 129 0.29 -1.32 -1.18
CA LEU A 129 0.30 0.09 -0.83
C LEU A 129 -0.94 0.53 -0.05
N ALA A 130 -2.08 -0.12 -0.26
CA ALA A 130 -3.32 0.14 0.48
C ALA A 130 -3.25 -0.35 1.94
N ILE A 131 -2.36 -1.31 2.26
CA ILE A 131 -2.17 -1.77 3.64
C ILE A 131 -1.44 -0.67 4.43
N PRO A 132 -1.98 -0.22 5.58
CA PRO A 132 -1.29 0.76 6.42
C PRO A 132 0.12 0.30 6.80
N ILE A 133 1.10 1.22 6.79
CA ILE A 133 2.49 0.92 7.18
C ILE A 133 2.57 0.35 8.61
N VAL A 134 1.67 0.81 9.51
CA VAL A 134 1.55 0.33 10.89
C VAL A 134 0.09 -0.07 11.14
N PRO A 135 -0.34 -1.27 10.70
CA PRO A 135 -1.70 -1.73 10.93
C PRO A 135 -1.95 -1.99 12.42
N THR A 136 -2.95 -1.34 12.98
CA THR A 136 -3.32 -1.50 14.40
C THR A 136 -4.82 -1.49 14.57
N HIS A 137 -5.32 -2.30 15.52
CA HIS A 137 -6.71 -2.19 15.96
C HIS A 137 -7.04 -0.79 16.47
N ASN A 138 -8.31 -0.44 16.45
CA ASN A 138 -8.80 0.70 17.21
C ASN A 138 -8.48 0.54 18.70
N GLU A 139 -8.36 1.65 19.43
CA GLU A 139 -7.99 1.63 20.86
C GLU A 139 -8.90 0.75 21.71
N THR A 140 -10.19 0.71 21.40
CA THR A 140 -11.20 -0.06 22.14
C THR A 140 -11.20 -1.55 21.83
N SER A 141 -10.67 -1.97 20.69
CA SER A 141 -10.65 -3.38 20.24
C SER A 141 -9.29 -4.05 20.36
N CYS A 142 -8.26 -3.28 20.67
CA CYS A 142 -6.92 -3.81 20.86
C CYS A 142 -6.76 -4.48 22.22
N SER A 143 -6.22 -5.71 22.24
CA SER A 143 -5.92 -6.42 23.49
C SER A 143 -4.74 -5.82 24.27
N TYR A 144 -4.00 -4.89 23.67
CA TYR A 144 -2.93 -4.17 24.35
C TYR A 144 -3.51 -3.05 25.22
N SER A 145 -3.25 -3.11 26.54
CA SER A 145 -3.55 -2.02 27.45
C SER A 145 -2.45 -0.96 27.38
N SER A 146 -2.85 0.30 27.15
CA SER A 146 -1.93 1.46 27.23
C SER A 146 -1.62 1.91 28.67
N GLU A 147 -2.05 1.14 29.67
CA GLU A 147 -1.70 1.46 31.06
C GLU A 147 -0.18 1.43 31.24
N PRO A 148 0.39 2.42 31.92
CA PRO A 148 1.83 2.50 32.12
C PRO A 148 2.30 1.28 32.92
N ALA A 149 2.95 0.33 32.24
CA ALA A 149 3.54 -0.82 32.89
C ALA A 149 4.80 -0.38 33.64
N SER A 150 4.81 -0.58 34.97
CA SER A 150 5.99 -0.34 35.77
C SER A 150 6.85 -1.61 35.79
N PHE A 151 7.98 -1.57 35.11
CA PHE A 151 8.93 -2.68 35.06
C PHE A 151 10.11 -2.42 36.01
N GLY A 152 10.30 -3.32 36.98
CA GLY A 152 11.44 -3.31 37.90
C GLY A 152 11.31 -2.27 39.04
N LYS A 153 12.14 -2.45 40.05
CA LYS A 153 12.38 -1.45 41.10
C LYS A 153 13.69 -0.74 40.74
N LEU A 154 13.62 0.55 40.46
CA LEU A 154 14.84 1.36 40.39
C LEU A 154 15.52 1.28 41.75
N ALA A 155 16.78 0.87 41.78
CA ALA A 155 17.61 1.02 42.95
C ALA A 155 17.57 2.48 43.42
N ALA A 156 17.52 2.71 44.71
CA ALA A 156 17.56 4.06 45.26
C ALA A 156 18.72 4.80 44.61
N LYS A 157 18.42 5.95 44.00
CA LYS A 157 19.43 6.78 43.34
C LYS A 157 20.45 7.17 44.41
N ASP A 158 21.68 6.68 44.33
CA ASP A 158 22.79 7.31 45.05
C ASP A 158 22.80 8.77 44.65
N ASP A 159 22.68 9.68 45.63
CA ASP A 159 22.73 11.13 45.43
C ASP A 159 24.14 11.55 44.99
N LYS A 160 24.56 11.15 43.81
CA LYS A 160 25.77 11.68 43.18
C LYS A 160 25.45 13.09 42.76
N PRO A 161 26.26 14.08 43.24
CA PRO A 161 26.04 15.48 42.85
C PRO A 161 26.08 15.59 41.33
N ASN A 162 25.11 16.30 40.77
CA ASN A 162 25.02 16.49 39.33
C ASN A 162 26.26 17.28 38.87
N PRO A 163 27.11 16.72 37.99
CA PRO A 163 28.33 17.40 37.53
C PRO A 163 28.05 18.74 36.83
N PHE A 164 26.82 18.99 36.42
CA PHE A 164 26.40 20.26 35.80
C PHE A 164 25.92 21.32 36.80
N ASP A 165 25.86 21.03 38.11
CA ASP A 165 25.49 22.05 39.10
C ASP A 165 26.46 23.22 39.16
N ILE A 166 27.72 23.01 38.74
CA ILE A 166 28.71 24.05 38.56
C ILE A 166 28.24 25.14 37.57
N LEU A 167 27.48 24.78 36.55
CA LEU A 167 26.96 25.73 35.55
C LEU A 167 25.91 26.69 36.12
N LYS A 168 25.24 26.32 37.22
CA LYS A 168 24.32 27.21 37.93
C LYS A 168 25.01 28.37 38.59
N GLN A 169 26.29 28.21 38.95
CA GLN A 169 27.12 29.30 39.57
C GLN A 169 27.54 30.31 38.50
N LEU A 170 27.88 29.89 37.29
CA LEU A 170 28.25 30.78 36.19
C LEU A 170 27.10 31.70 35.71
N LYS A 171 25.87 31.34 35.98
CA LYS A 171 24.70 32.14 35.60
C LYS A 171 24.36 33.24 36.62
N LYS A 172 25.01 33.27 37.80
CA LYS A 172 24.81 34.28 38.83
C LYS A 172 25.79 35.44 38.74
N ASP A 173 26.86 35.29 37.96
CA ASP A 173 27.94 36.30 37.82
C ASP A 173 27.86 37.06 36.47
N SER A 174 26.66 37.02 35.79
CA SER A 174 26.37 37.80 34.58
C SER A 174 25.25 38.79 34.79
#